data_a6ccd5adee8c75fb8380996b0938d5a1
#
_entry.id   a6ccd5adee8c75fb8380996b0938d5a1
#
_cell.length_a   1.000
_cell.length_b   1.000
_cell.length_c   1.000
_cell.angle_alpha   90.00
_cell.angle_beta   90.00
_cell.angle_gamma   90.00
#
_symmetry.space_group_name_H-M   'P 1'
#
loop_
_entity.id
_entity.type
_entity.pdbx_description
1 polymer ?
#
loop_
_entity_poly.entity_id
_entity_poly.type
_entity_poly.pdbx_seq_one_letter_code
_entity_poly.pdbx_strand_id
1 'polypeptide(L)'
;MNLQPHEIIVRPIVSEESQIQVIKGNQYTFQVNPKANKRQIADALEYIFKKDKIQVVRVNTMNYEGKPKRVMGRMRTGKKPDWKKAIVTLRDGDKIELI
;
A
#
# COMPACT_ATOMS: atom_id res chain seq x y z
N MET A 1 9.36 -7.96 14.79
CA MET A 1 8.15 -8.65 14.36
C MET A 1 8.32 -9.15 12.93
N ASN A 2 8.21 -10.45 12.73
CA ASN A 2 8.46 -11.06 11.43
C ASN A 2 7.16 -11.23 10.66
N LEU A 3 6.82 -10.22 9.86
CA LEU A 3 5.67 -10.29 8.98
C LEU A 3 6.06 -10.97 7.67
N GLN A 4 5.20 -11.86 7.19
CA GLN A 4 5.39 -12.48 5.89
C GLN A 4 5.03 -11.47 4.79
N PRO A 5 5.62 -11.61 3.57
CA PRO A 5 5.32 -10.64 2.50
C PRO A 5 3.82 -10.48 2.21
N HIS A 6 3.07 -11.57 2.21
CA HIS A 6 1.64 -11.50 1.95
C HIS A 6 0.85 -10.85 3.10
N GLU A 7 1.43 -10.77 4.29
CA GLU A 7 0.84 -10.08 5.43
C GLU A 7 1.18 -8.59 5.40
N ILE A 8 2.30 -8.23 4.79
CA ILE A 8 2.75 -6.85 4.68
C ILE A 8 1.97 -6.12 3.60
N ILE A 9 1.87 -6.71 2.42
CA ILE A 9 1.15 -6.13 1.29
C ILE A 9 -0.26 -6.72 1.26
N VAL A 10 -1.25 -5.89 1.59
CA VAL A 10 -2.64 -6.35 1.66
C VAL A 10 -3.26 -6.45 0.26
N ARG A 11 -3.18 -5.37 -0.49
CA ARG A 11 -3.72 -5.32 -1.85
C ARG A 11 -3.21 -4.10 -2.59
N PRO A 12 -3.17 -4.13 -3.94
CA PRO A 12 -2.91 -2.90 -4.69
C PRO A 12 -4.14 -2.00 -4.68
N ILE A 13 -3.91 -0.71 -4.73
CA ILE A 13 -4.97 0.28 -4.88
C ILE A 13 -4.95 0.76 -6.32
N VAL A 14 -6.00 0.40 -7.06
CA VAL A 14 -6.12 0.76 -8.47
C VAL A 14 -7.26 1.75 -8.61
N SER A 15 -6.91 3.00 -8.84
CA SER A 15 -7.86 4.08 -9.09
C SER A 15 -7.37 4.89 -10.28
N GLU A 16 -8.21 5.78 -10.79
CA GLU A 16 -7.81 6.66 -11.88
C GLU A 16 -6.58 7.47 -11.49
N GLU A 17 -6.58 8.01 -10.29
CA GLU A 17 -5.46 8.80 -9.79
C GLU A 17 -4.19 7.97 -9.66
N SER A 18 -4.29 6.75 -9.13
CA SER A 18 -3.13 5.88 -8.97
C SER A 18 -2.57 5.44 -10.32
N GLN A 19 -3.41 5.24 -11.32
CA GLN A 19 -2.95 4.90 -12.67
C GLN A 19 -2.18 6.05 -13.30
N ILE A 20 -2.60 7.28 -13.05
CA ILE A 20 -1.88 8.46 -13.51
C ILE A 20 -0.49 8.52 -12.88
N GLN A 21 -0.38 8.20 -11.60
CA GLN A 21 0.91 8.17 -10.90
C GLN A 21 1.86 7.13 -11.49
N VAL A 22 1.34 5.98 -11.92
CA VAL A 22 2.16 4.97 -12.59
C VAL A 22 2.75 5.52 -13.88
N ILE A 23 1.92 6.18 -14.68
CA ILE A 23 2.33 6.71 -15.99
C ILE A 23 3.34 7.84 -15.81
N LYS A 24 3.09 8.78 -14.92
CA LYS A 24 3.89 9.98 -14.76
C LYS A 24 5.16 9.79 -13.95
N GLY A 25 5.11 8.97 -12.91
CA GLY A 25 6.21 8.90 -11.96
C GLY A 25 6.64 7.49 -11.58
N ASN A 26 6.14 6.48 -12.27
CA ASN A 26 6.43 5.07 -11.96
C ASN A 26 6.13 4.74 -10.50
N GLN A 27 5.06 5.31 -9.97
CA GLN A 27 4.65 5.15 -8.58
C GLN A 27 3.43 4.25 -8.49
N TYR A 28 3.52 3.25 -7.63
CA TYR A 28 2.46 2.27 -7.40
C TYR A 28 1.95 2.41 -5.98
N THR A 29 0.65 2.27 -5.81
CA THR A 29 0.00 2.47 -4.52
C THR A 29 -0.52 1.13 -4.00
N PHE A 30 -0.25 0.84 -2.73
CA PHE A 30 -0.67 -0.39 -2.08
C PHE A 30 -1.27 -0.08 -0.72
N GLN A 31 -2.27 -0.89 -0.34
CA GLN A 31 -2.68 -0.95 1.05
C GLN A 31 -1.77 -1.95 1.75
N VAL A 32 -1.18 -1.53 2.86
CA VAL A 32 -0.20 -2.35 3.58
C VAL A 32 -0.62 -2.53 5.03
N ASN A 33 0.02 -3.48 5.69
CA ASN A 33 -0.21 -3.72 7.11
C ASN A 33 0.22 -2.48 7.91
N PRO A 34 -0.63 -1.95 8.80
CA PRO A 34 -0.26 -0.76 9.59
C PRO A 34 1.01 -0.92 10.42
N LYS A 35 1.39 -2.13 10.74
CA LYS A 35 2.59 -2.41 11.54
C LYS A 35 3.86 -2.52 10.71
N ALA A 36 3.74 -2.54 9.39
CA ALA A 36 4.90 -2.67 8.52
C ALA A 36 5.61 -1.33 8.37
N ASN A 37 6.94 -1.37 8.33
CA ASN A 37 7.75 -0.19 8.06
C ASN A 37 8.13 -0.13 6.57
N LYS A 38 8.76 0.96 6.16
CA LYS A 38 9.11 1.18 4.75
C LYS A 38 10.01 0.08 4.20
N ARG A 39 10.98 -0.36 4.99
CA ARG A 39 11.91 -1.40 4.55
C ARG A 39 11.20 -2.74 4.35
N GLN A 40 10.31 -3.09 5.28
CA GLN A 40 9.53 -4.32 5.14
C GLN A 40 8.65 -4.27 3.91
N ILE A 41 8.06 -3.10 3.62
CA ILE A 41 7.21 -2.93 2.44
C ILE A 41 8.04 -3.10 1.16
N ALA A 42 9.22 -2.48 1.09
CA ALA A 42 10.10 -2.60 -0.07
C ALA A 42 10.55 -4.06 -0.28
N ASP A 43 10.98 -4.71 0.79
CA ASP A 43 11.44 -6.10 0.71
C ASP A 43 10.30 -7.03 0.30
N ALA A 44 9.10 -6.81 0.82
CA ALA A 44 7.94 -7.63 0.50
C ALA A 44 7.56 -7.50 -0.98
N LEU A 45 7.58 -6.28 -1.51
CA LEU A 45 7.25 -6.04 -2.91
C LEU A 45 8.29 -6.67 -3.84
N GLU A 46 9.56 -6.53 -3.51
CA GLU A 46 10.63 -7.13 -4.32
C GLU A 46 10.53 -8.66 -4.29
N TYR A 47 10.12 -9.24 -3.18
CA TYR A 47 9.91 -10.67 -3.06
C TYR A 47 8.70 -11.14 -3.86
N ILE A 48 7.56 -10.46 -3.70
CA ILE A 48 6.31 -10.84 -4.37
C ILE A 48 6.44 -10.73 -5.90
N PHE A 49 7.08 -9.68 -6.36
CA PHE A 49 7.26 -9.39 -7.79
C PHE A 49 8.67 -9.73 -8.29
N LYS A 50 9.32 -10.71 -7.68
CA LYS A 50 10.69 -11.04 -8.06
C LYS A 50 10.83 -11.49 -9.52
N LYS A 51 9.76 -12.02 -10.11
CA LYS A 51 9.77 -12.40 -11.53
C LYS A 51 9.92 -11.19 -12.44
N ASP A 52 9.42 -10.05 -12.00
CA ASP A 52 9.51 -8.79 -12.75
C ASP A 52 10.83 -8.06 -12.49
N LYS A 53 11.65 -8.57 -11.59
CA LYS A 53 12.97 -8.03 -11.24
C LYS A 53 12.92 -6.54 -10.91
N ILE A 54 11.88 -6.14 -10.19
CA ILE A 54 11.73 -4.73 -9.81
C ILE A 54 12.70 -4.34 -8.71
N GLN A 55 13.05 -3.07 -8.69
CA GLN A 55 13.81 -2.48 -7.60
C GLN A 55 13.09 -1.28 -7.06
N VAL A 56 12.80 -1.31 -5.76
CA VAL A 56 12.11 -0.22 -5.09
C VAL A 56 13.12 0.87 -4.75
N VAL A 57 12.87 2.08 -5.24
CA VAL A 57 13.74 3.23 -5.02
C VAL A 57 13.29 4.01 -3.78
N ARG A 58 11.98 4.16 -3.60
CA ARG A 58 11.44 4.97 -2.52
C ARG A 58 10.09 4.40 -2.08
N VAL A 59 9.82 4.51 -0.79
CA VAL A 59 8.52 4.15 -0.21
C VAL A 59 8.05 5.32 0.64
N ASN A 60 6.88 5.84 0.33
CA ASN A 60 6.19 6.83 1.15
C ASN A 60 4.99 6.18 1.77
N THR A 61 4.81 6.36 3.08
CA THR A 61 3.69 5.76 3.79
C THR A 61 2.79 6.84 4.37
N MET A 62 1.51 6.55 4.40
CA MET A 62 0.50 7.42 4.99
C MET A 62 -0.44 6.59 5.83
N ASN A 63 -0.65 7.02 7.06
CA ASN A 63 -1.58 6.36 7.96
C ASN A 63 -2.93 7.06 7.89
N TYR A 64 -3.98 6.27 7.74
CA TYR A 64 -5.35 6.78 7.73
C TYR A 64 -6.08 6.22 8.94
N GLU A 65 -6.62 7.13 9.75
CA GLU A 65 -7.47 6.74 10.86
C GLU A 65 -8.88 6.47 10.36
N GLY A 66 -9.46 5.40 10.87
CA GLY A 66 -10.85 5.10 10.58
C GLY A 66 -11.76 6.18 11.13
N LYS A 67 -12.71 6.64 10.31
CA LYS A 67 -13.67 7.65 10.74
C LYS A 67 -14.69 7.02 11.68
N PRO A 68 -15.11 7.75 12.74
CA PRO A 68 -16.20 7.26 13.60
C PRO A 68 -17.44 7.04 12.76
N LYS A 69 -18.08 5.91 12.97
CA LYS A 69 -19.32 5.57 12.30
C LYS A 69 -20.47 5.89 13.22
N ARG A 70 -21.31 6.84 12.85
CA ARG A 70 -22.49 7.18 13.63
C ARG A 70 -23.62 6.21 13.30
N VAL A 71 -24.09 5.49 14.29
CA VAL A 71 -25.23 4.60 14.12
C VAL A 71 -26.49 5.38 14.51
N MET A 72 -27.41 5.54 13.56
CA MET A 72 -28.64 6.30 13.78
C MET A 72 -29.47 5.68 14.90
N GLY A 73 -29.94 6.55 15.81
CA GLY A 73 -30.80 6.14 16.91
C GLY A 73 -30.12 5.45 18.07
N ARG A 74 -28.80 5.37 18.06
CA ARG A 74 -28.03 4.76 19.13
C ARG A 74 -26.83 5.61 19.51
N MET A 75 -26.45 5.55 20.77
CA MET A 75 -25.31 6.28 21.27
C MET A 75 -23.98 5.59 21.00
N ARG A 76 -23.98 4.55 20.21
CA ARG A 76 -22.77 3.83 19.86
C ARG A 76 -22.11 4.45 18.64
N THR A 77 -20.85 4.78 18.80
CA THR A 77 -20.01 5.13 17.67
C THR A 77 -19.07 3.98 17.38
N GLY A 78 -19.15 3.44 16.18
CA GLY A 78 -18.17 2.49 15.68
C GLY A 78 -17.05 3.24 14.96
N LYS A 79 -15.88 2.67 14.91
CA LYS A 79 -14.74 3.23 14.20
C LYS A 79 -14.32 2.26 13.11
N LYS A 80 -14.13 2.77 11.89
CA LYS A 80 -13.56 1.95 10.82
C LYS A 80 -12.12 1.61 11.19
N PRO A 81 -11.63 0.42 10.80
CA PRO A 81 -10.24 0.06 11.07
C PRO A 81 -9.28 1.09 10.49
N ASP A 82 -8.23 1.37 11.22
CA ASP A 82 -7.14 2.17 10.70
C ASP A 82 -6.44 1.39 9.60
N TRP A 83 -5.92 2.11 8.62
CA TRP A 83 -5.21 1.47 7.53
C TRP A 83 -4.03 2.31 7.08
N LYS A 84 -3.11 1.68 6.37
CA LYS A 84 -1.89 2.31 5.93
C LYS A 84 -1.75 2.14 4.43
N LYS A 85 -1.41 3.24 3.77
CA LYS A 85 -1.19 3.30 2.34
C LYS A 85 0.29 3.50 2.08
N ALA A 86 0.83 2.79 1.11
CA ALA A 86 2.21 2.97 0.69
C ALA A 86 2.24 3.35 -0.78
N ILE A 87 2.96 4.40 -1.08
CA ILE A 87 3.25 4.80 -2.47
C ILE A 87 4.69 4.43 -2.73
N VAL A 88 4.89 3.49 -3.66
CA VAL A 88 6.18 2.90 -3.94
C VAL A 88 6.67 3.38 -5.29
N THR A 89 7.87 3.96 -5.32
CA THR A 89 8.52 4.40 -6.56
C THR A 89 9.51 3.33 -6.98
N LEU A 90 9.37 2.86 -8.22
CA LEU A 90 10.27 1.86 -8.78
C LEU A 90 11.39 2.52 -9.59
N ARG A 91 12.46 1.78 -9.80
CA ARG A 91 13.54 2.18 -10.69
C ARG A 91 13.00 2.41 -12.10
N ASP A 92 13.59 3.35 -12.82
CA ASP A 92 13.20 3.62 -14.21
C ASP A 92 13.25 2.33 -15.05
N GLY A 93 12.19 2.09 -15.78
CA GLY A 93 12.06 0.90 -16.62
C GLY A 93 11.41 -0.29 -15.93
N ASP A 94 11.34 -0.29 -14.61
CA ASP A 94 10.65 -1.35 -13.88
C ASP A 94 9.15 -1.14 -13.94
N LYS A 95 8.41 -2.25 -13.99
CA LYS A 95 6.97 -2.19 -14.15
C LYS A 95 6.32 -3.35 -13.38
N ILE A 96 5.20 -3.06 -12.75
CA ILE A 96 4.36 -4.07 -12.10
C ILE A 96 3.02 -4.11 -12.82
N GLU A 97 2.60 -5.30 -13.21
CA GLU A 97 1.25 -5.49 -13.74
C GLU A 97 0.31 -5.81 -12.58
N LEU A 98 -0.70 -4.96 -12.39
CA LEU A 98 -1.65 -5.08 -11.29
C LEU A 98 -2.98 -5.68 -11.71
N ILE A 99 -3.10 -6.11 -12.93
CA ILE A 99 -4.34 -6.70 -13.44
C ILE A 99 -4.10 -8.14 -13.83
#